data_e5c070e0ae152110623a1b0ff3e806b3
#
_entry.id   e5c070e0ae152110623a1b0ff3e806b3
#
_cell.length_a   1.000
_cell.length_b   1.000
_cell.length_c   1.000
_cell.angle_alpha   90.00
_cell.angle_beta   90.00
_cell.angle_gamma   90.00
#
_symmetry.space_group_name_H-M   'P 1'
#
loop_
_entity.id
_entity.type
_entity.pdbx_description
1 polymer ?
#
loop_
_entity_poly.entity_id
_entity_poly.type
_entity_poly.pdbx_seq_one_letter_code
_entity_poly.pdbx_strand_id
1 'polypeptide(L)'
;MPSPFSLPLHALKLAGQCALPLILWFSVGELLRWGLLYAATEIQHGSYRQPRLIVAYVLLTLIILVSMTVITGMFLSLRRALRETRARRADGQPEEQFWFSLNRVAPAFAVIYMAWSLFYEDAADFQQMDLFHNLDDNFYTPILNNVANGTDEEVTYGVGLVSLDWRVSLAAMVVTFGLRMLFGRKAERGSGRYSGIAAAFAEFSFVFCALNALYNIALARGEWAEQRAVVDSTKNFWEQAKTSVPGWEAFWNWFAEVWPHITEALAVPLTWLAVAVLVFGGSMDDTRRALRGTRLERGVDRLEQSHTITQSAVDRVAGGFMERWVPVVNAFRITIKGGAALFGLMCLLYTGIHVGADYLDRAVRTLIGSDVPFMWLYTGMPVTFVKELLVTILSYSVLAAAFDIAASRARLQGEDITA
;
A
#
# COMPACT_ATOMS: atom_id res chain seq x y z
N MET A 1 27.81 -20.01 -7.39
CA MET A 1 26.87 -19.05 -6.74
C MET A 1 26.18 -18.22 -7.82
N PRO A 2 24.86 -17.99 -7.77
CA PRO A 2 24.20 -17.13 -8.74
C PRO A 2 24.76 -15.70 -8.64
N SER A 3 25.16 -15.14 -9.78
CA SER A 3 25.72 -13.78 -9.85
C SER A 3 24.61 -12.75 -9.61
N PRO A 4 24.83 -11.62 -8.87
CA PRO A 4 23.87 -10.54 -8.76
C PRO A 4 23.48 -9.97 -10.13
N PHE A 5 24.44 -9.93 -11.04
CA PHE A 5 24.23 -9.40 -12.41
C PHE A 5 23.36 -10.28 -13.30
N SER A 6 23.01 -11.50 -12.85
CA SER A 6 22.02 -12.34 -13.54
C SER A 6 20.57 -11.95 -13.24
N LEU A 7 20.34 -10.96 -12.33
CA LEU A 7 19.02 -10.53 -11.90
C LEU A 7 18.09 -10.13 -13.06
N PRO A 8 18.49 -9.28 -14.03
CA PRO A 8 17.60 -8.88 -15.12
C PRO A 8 17.13 -10.05 -15.97
N LEU A 9 18.07 -10.93 -16.34
CA LEU A 9 17.73 -12.12 -17.16
C LEU A 9 16.87 -13.12 -16.39
N HIS A 10 17.12 -13.28 -15.07
CA HIS A 10 16.32 -14.15 -14.23
C HIS A 10 14.91 -13.61 -14.04
N ALA A 11 14.75 -12.30 -13.83
CA ALA A 11 13.46 -11.63 -13.75
C ALA A 11 12.65 -11.76 -15.06
N LEU A 12 13.27 -11.51 -16.22
CA LEU A 12 12.64 -11.68 -17.52
C LEU A 12 12.20 -13.13 -17.77
N LYS A 13 13.03 -14.11 -17.38
CA LYS A 13 12.68 -15.51 -17.48
C LYS A 13 11.48 -15.88 -16.61
N LEU A 14 11.41 -15.38 -15.38
CA LEU A 14 10.27 -15.57 -14.48
C LEU A 14 9.02 -14.90 -15.03
N ALA A 15 9.12 -13.67 -15.52
CA ALA A 15 8.02 -12.95 -16.17
C ALA A 15 7.47 -13.74 -17.35
N GLY A 16 8.32 -14.26 -18.25
CA GLY A 16 7.89 -15.06 -19.39
C GLY A 16 7.28 -16.41 -19.01
N GLN A 17 7.86 -17.12 -18.04
CA GLN A 17 7.34 -18.40 -17.58
C GLN A 17 5.99 -18.30 -16.87
N CYS A 18 5.75 -17.21 -16.15
CA CYS A 18 4.53 -16.98 -15.39
C CYS A 18 3.62 -15.92 -16.03
N ALA A 19 3.87 -15.53 -17.30
CA ALA A 19 3.12 -14.45 -17.95
C ALA A 19 1.61 -14.67 -17.89
N LEU A 20 1.12 -15.83 -18.28
CA LEU A 20 -0.31 -16.12 -18.34
C LEU A 20 -1.03 -15.97 -16.98
N PRO A 21 -0.57 -16.63 -15.89
CA PRO A 21 -1.20 -16.45 -14.60
C PRO A 21 -1.05 -15.02 -14.05
N LEU A 22 0.04 -14.30 -14.36
CA LEU A 22 0.22 -12.92 -13.93
C LEU A 22 -0.76 -11.98 -14.66
N ILE A 23 -0.89 -12.12 -15.97
CA ILE A 23 -1.87 -11.38 -16.76
C ILE A 23 -3.30 -11.65 -16.26
N LEU A 24 -3.63 -12.93 -15.98
CA LEU A 24 -4.96 -13.29 -15.48
C LEU A 24 -5.25 -12.61 -14.13
N TRP A 25 -4.33 -12.70 -13.16
CA TRP A 25 -4.50 -12.06 -11.84
C TRP A 25 -4.68 -10.57 -11.96
N PHE A 26 -3.83 -9.91 -12.75
CA PHE A 26 -3.90 -8.47 -12.97
C PHE A 26 -5.23 -8.06 -13.62
N SER A 27 -5.59 -8.69 -14.75
CA SER A 27 -6.80 -8.34 -15.50
C SER A 27 -8.09 -8.57 -14.70
N VAL A 28 -8.17 -9.69 -13.95
CA VAL A 28 -9.32 -9.95 -13.06
C VAL A 28 -9.35 -8.94 -11.92
N GLY A 29 -8.18 -8.58 -11.37
CA GLY A 29 -8.06 -7.57 -10.33
C GLY A 29 -8.55 -6.21 -10.79
N GLU A 30 -8.09 -5.74 -11.95
CA GLU A 30 -8.51 -4.46 -12.54
C GLU A 30 -10.01 -4.44 -12.88
N LEU A 31 -10.53 -5.55 -13.41
CA LEU A 31 -11.96 -5.66 -13.67
C LEU A 31 -12.80 -5.55 -12.40
N LEU A 32 -12.38 -6.23 -11.32
CA LEU A 32 -13.07 -6.17 -10.04
C LEU A 32 -12.94 -4.78 -9.40
N ARG A 33 -11.75 -4.18 -9.45
CA ARG A 33 -11.49 -2.81 -8.97
C ARG A 33 -12.39 -1.81 -9.68
N TRP A 34 -12.41 -1.85 -11.01
CA TRP A 34 -13.25 -0.97 -11.82
C TRP A 34 -14.74 -1.17 -11.52
N GLY A 35 -15.20 -2.42 -11.42
CA GLY A 35 -16.59 -2.72 -11.07
C GLY A 35 -17.00 -2.24 -9.68
N LEU A 36 -16.09 -2.34 -8.69
CA LEU A 36 -16.34 -1.84 -7.34
C LEU A 36 -16.35 -0.30 -7.28
N LEU A 37 -15.45 0.36 -8.02
CA LEU A 37 -15.43 1.82 -8.16
C LEU A 37 -16.73 2.30 -8.79
N TYR A 38 -17.14 1.69 -9.91
CA TYR A 38 -18.39 2.02 -10.58
C TYR A 38 -19.62 1.84 -9.67
N ALA A 39 -19.68 0.71 -8.95
CA ALA A 39 -20.75 0.46 -7.99
C ALA A 39 -20.75 1.48 -6.85
N ALA A 40 -19.58 1.95 -6.42
CA ALA A 40 -19.46 2.95 -5.38
C ALA A 40 -19.95 4.33 -5.84
N THR A 41 -19.67 4.72 -7.09
CA THR A 41 -20.16 5.99 -7.67
C THR A 41 -21.68 5.96 -7.82
N GLU A 42 -22.27 4.87 -8.31
CA GLU A 42 -23.73 4.72 -8.44
C GLU A 42 -24.44 4.76 -7.08
N ILE A 43 -23.88 4.09 -6.07
CA ILE A 43 -24.50 4.01 -4.75
C ILE A 43 -24.45 5.36 -4.02
N GLN A 44 -23.43 6.16 -4.26
CA GLN A 44 -23.24 7.44 -3.56
C GLN A 44 -24.34 8.45 -3.82
N HIS A 45 -24.92 8.47 -5.01
CA HIS A 45 -25.94 9.40 -5.44
C HIS A 45 -27.36 8.95 -5.04
N GLY A 46 -28.26 9.91 -4.70
CA GLY A 46 -29.66 9.69 -4.39
C GLY A 46 -30.07 10.08 -2.97
N SER A 47 -31.34 9.83 -2.65
CA SER A 47 -31.93 10.08 -1.32
C SER A 47 -31.24 9.22 -0.25
N TYR A 48 -31.09 9.71 0.99
CA TYR A 48 -30.40 9.07 2.11
C TYR A 48 -28.85 9.02 1.96
N ARG A 49 -28.26 10.20 1.78
CA ARG A 49 -26.81 10.37 1.51
C ARG A 49 -25.88 9.66 2.52
N GLN A 50 -26.13 9.77 3.84
CA GLN A 50 -25.22 9.26 4.86
C GLN A 50 -25.08 7.72 4.86
N PRO A 51 -26.15 6.90 4.84
CA PRO A 51 -26.03 5.45 4.70
C PRO A 51 -25.34 5.01 3.40
N ARG A 52 -25.60 5.72 2.30
CA ARG A 52 -24.98 5.43 0.99
C ARG A 52 -23.48 5.66 1.01
N LEU A 53 -23.04 6.75 1.65
CA LEU A 53 -21.60 7.01 1.84
C LEU A 53 -20.92 5.91 2.65
N ILE A 54 -21.55 5.38 3.70
CA ILE A 54 -21.00 4.23 4.45
C ILE A 54 -20.80 3.03 3.51
N VAL A 55 -21.78 2.75 2.64
CA VAL A 55 -21.65 1.64 1.67
C VAL A 55 -20.52 1.93 0.68
N ALA A 56 -20.37 3.14 0.19
CA ALA A 56 -19.25 3.52 -0.68
C ALA A 56 -17.88 3.31 0.02
N TYR A 57 -17.74 3.67 1.30
CA TYR A 57 -16.54 3.37 2.09
C TYR A 57 -16.27 1.87 2.24
N VAL A 58 -17.33 1.06 2.41
CA VAL A 58 -17.20 -0.41 2.44
C VAL A 58 -16.69 -0.93 1.09
N LEU A 59 -17.21 -0.42 -0.03
CA LEU A 59 -16.76 -0.82 -1.37
C LEU A 59 -15.30 -0.42 -1.62
N LEU A 60 -14.88 0.79 -1.21
CA LEU A 60 -13.48 1.21 -1.28
C LEU A 60 -12.58 0.31 -0.44
N THR A 61 -13.03 -0.08 0.75
CA THR A 61 -12.27 -1.05 1.56
C THR A 61 -12.16 -2.41 0.88
N LEU A 62 -13.19 -2.84 0.15
CA LEU A 62 -13.14 -4.08 -0.65
C LEU A 62 -12.15 -3.97 -1.81
N ILE A 63 -11.98 -2.80 -2.43
CA ILE A 63 -10.96 -2.58 -3.46
C ILE A 63 -9.57 -2.88 -2.92
N ILE A 64 -9.25 -2.40 -1.70
CA ILE A 64 -7.97 -2.69 -1.06
C ILE A 64 -7.77 -4.18 -0.84
N LEU A 65 -8.80 -4.91 -0.41
CA LEU A 65 -8.73 -6.36 -0.24
C LEU A 65 -8.56 -7.10 -1.57
N VAL A 66 -9.18 -6.62 -2.64
CA VAL A 66 -8.97 -7.15 -4.00
C VAL A 66 -7.52 -6.95 -4.40
N SER A 67 -6.97 -5.74 -4.25
CA SER A 67 -5.56 -5.44 -4.56
C SER A 67 -4.60 -6.35 -3.78
N MET A 68 -4.81 -6.53 -2.46
CA MET A 68 -4.05 -7.46 -1.63
C MET A 68 -4.14 -8.91 -2.14
N THR A 69 -5.33 -9.34 -2.53
CA THR A 69 -5.57 -10.71 -3.03
C THR A 69 -4.86 -10.94 -4.36
N VAL A 70 -4.93 -9.98 -5.27
CA VAL A 70 -4.26 -10.01 -6.59
C VAL A 70 -2.75 -10.07 -6.41
N ILE A 71 -2.18 -9.19 -5.62
CA ILE A 71 -0.74 -9.14 -5.36
C ILE A 71 -0.24 -10.46 -4.74
N THR A 72 -0.97 -10.99 -3.76
CA THR A 72 -0.66 -12.29 -3.15
C THR A 72 -0.74 -13.41 -4.18
N GLY A 73 -1.77 -13.41 -5.03
CA GLY A 73 -1.95 -14.38 -6.10
C GLY A 73 -0.84 -14.35 -7.15
N MET A 74 -0.39 -13.15 -7.53
CA MET A 74 0.73 -12.96 -8.46
C MET A 74 2.03 -13.50 -7.86
N PHE A 75 2.36 -13.16 -6.60
CA PHE A 75 3.54 -13.70 -5.94
C PHE A 75 3.48 -15.22 -5.75
N LEU A 76 2.32 -15.79 -5.42
CA LEU A 76 2.16 -17.25 -5.34
C LEU A 76 2.34 -17.93 -6.70
N SER A 77 1.94 -17.28 -7.78
CA SER A 77 2.19 -17.78 -9.14
C SER A 77 3.69 -17.78 -9.46
N LEU A 78 4.40 -16.73 -9.12
CA LEU A 78 5.86 -16.64 -9.25
C LEU A 78 6.59 -17.65 -8.35
N ARG A 79 6.10 -17.87 -7.13
CA ARG A 79 6.68 -18.83 -6.16
C ARG A 79 6.91 -20.20 -6.76
N ARG A 80 6.00 -20.68 -7.60
CA ARG A 80 6.10 -22.01 -8.26
C ARG A 80 7.30 -22.11 -9.19
N ALA A 81 7.76 -21.01 -9.76
CA ALA A 81 8.88 -20.96 -10.69
C ALA A 81 10.24 -20.74 -10.02
N LEU A 82 10.28 -20.31 -8.73
CA LEU A 82 11.51 -20.02 -8.00
C LEU A 82 12.35 -21.29 -7.75
N ARG A 83 13.66 -21.17 -7.82
CA ARG A 83 14.61 -22.24 -7.59
C ARG A 83 14.61 -22.70 -6.13
N GLU A 84 14.61 -21.75 -5.21
CA GLU A 84 14.57 -22.00 -3.78
C GLU A 84 13.32 -22.79 -3.36
N THR A 85 12.16 -22.41 -3.88
CA THR A 85 10.90 -23.10 -3.57
C THR A 85 10.89 -24.53 -4.12
N ARG A 86 11.48 -24.75 -5.31
CA ARG A 86 11.65 -26.11 -5.87
C ARG A 86 12.58 -26.96 -5.00
N ALA A 87 13.65 -26.38 -4.50
CA ALA A 87 14.58 -27.07 -3.60
C ALA A 87 13.87 -27.48 -2.29
N ARG A 88 13.09 -26.59 -1.67
CA ARG A 88 12.30 -26.88 -0.46
C ARG A 88 11.27 -27.99 -0.68
N ARG A 89 10.61 -28.01 -1.84
CA ARG A 89 9.70 -29.11 -2.19
C ARG A 89 10.45 -30.44 -2.29
N ALA A 90 11.66 -30.44 -2.84
CA ALA A 90 12.49 -31.63 -2.88
C ALA A 90 12.89 -32.12 -1.47
N ASP A 91 13.02 -31.18 -0.50
CA ASP A 91 13.28 -31.46 0.92
C ASP A 91 11.99 -31.88 1.70
N GLY A 92 10.82 -32.02 1.01
CA GLY A 92 9.58 -32.50 1.60
C GLY A 92 8.78 -31.49 2.40
N GLN A 93 9.06 -30.17 2.28
CA GLN A 93 8.28 -29.15 2.96
C GLN A 93 6.89 -28.98 2.30
N PRO A 94 5.79 -28.92 3.11
CA PRO A 94 4.45 -28.81 2.59
C PRO A 94 4.20 -27.46 1.88
N GLU A 95 3.42 -27.49 0.82
CA GLU A 95 2.97 -26.26 0.17
C GLU A 95 1.93 -25.55 1.03
N GLU A 96 2.18 -24.29 1.32
CA GLU A 96 1.19 -23.45 2.01
C GLU A 96 -0.01 -23.15 1.11
N GLN A 97 -1.20 -23.21 1.70
CA GLN A 97 -2.44 -22.89 1.02
C GLN A 97 -2.57 -21.37 0.80
N PHE A 98 -3.24 -20.97 -0.29
CA PHE A 98 -3.50 -19.57 -0.65
C PHE A 98 -4.06 -18.73 0.51
N TRP A 99 -5.07 -19.24 1.21
CA TRP A 99 -5.72 -18.54 2.31
C TRP A 99 -4.81 -18.29 3.51
N PHE A 100 -3.89 -19.21 3.76
CA PHE A 100 -2.91 -19.06 4.84
C PHE A 100 -1.90 -17.96 4.50
N SER A 101 -1.40 -17.94 3.26
CA SER A 101 -0.52 -16.88 2.78
C SER A 101 -1.21 -15.51 2.82
N LEU A 102 -2.49 -15.44 2.41
CA LEU A 102 -3.26 -14.19 2.41
C LEU A 102 -3.46 -13.65 3.83
N ASN A 103 -3.84 -14.50 4.79
CA ASN A 103 -3.98 -14.10 6.19
C ASN A 103 -2.67 -13.61 6.81
N ARG A 104 -1.54 -14.21 6.42
CA ARG A 104 -0.21 -13.81 6.89
C ARG A 104 0.24 -12.47 6.32
N VAL A 105 -0.07 -12.20 5.06
CA VAL A 105 0.28 -10.94 4.38
C VAL A 105 -0.58 -9.77 4.85
N ALA A 106 -1.83 -10.02 5.22
CA ALA A 106 -2.83 -8.99 5.51
C ALA A 106 -2.36 -7.90 6.51
N PRO A 107 -1.75 -8.21 7.68
CA PRO A 107 -1.33 -7.17 8.61
C PRO A 107 -0.18 -6.30 8.06
N ALA A 108 0.80 -6.92 7.38
CA ALA A 108 1.91 -6.18 6.79
C ALA A 108 1.46 -5.33 5.60
N PHE A 109 0.55 -5.86 4.77
CA PHE A 109 -0.05 -5.13 3.67
C PHE A 109 -0.82 -3.91 4.16
N ALA A 110 -1.58 -4.03 5.24
CA ALA A 110 -2.30 -2.92 5.84
C ALA A 110 -1.37 -1.77 6.24
N VAL A 111 -0.25 -2.10 6.88
CA VAL A 111 0.77 -1.10 7.26
C VAL A 111 1.39 -0.44 6.03
N ILE A 112 1.79 -1.23 5.04
CA ILE A 112 2.40 -0.72 3.80
C ILE A 112 1.43 0.20 3.06
N TYR A 113 0.18 -0.24 2.91
CA TYR A 113 -0.86 0.52 2.24
C TYR A 113 -1.10 1.88 2.89
N MET A 114 -1.13 1.92 4.24
CA MET A 114 -1.25 3.17 4.99
C MET A 114 0.02 4.02 4.94
N ALA A 115 1.20 3.41 5.09
CA ALA A 115 2.47 4.13 5.12
C ALA A 115 2.76 4.87 3.79
N TRP A 116 2.37 4.28 2.66
CA TRP A 116 2.54 4.86 1.33
C TRP A 116 1.33 5.64 0.84
N SER A 117 0.32 5.81 1.70
CA SER A 117 -0.90 6.58 1.36
C SER A 117 -1.59 6.09 0.06
N LEU A 118 -1.50 4.80 -0.26
CA LEU A 118 -2.09 4.22 -1.47
C LEU A 118 -3.61 4.37 -1.49
N PHE A 119 -4.25 4.55 -0.34
CA PHE A 119 -5.66 4.89 -0.26
C PHE A 119 -6.00 6.23 -0.93
N TYR A 120 -5.03 7.14 -1.04
CA TYR A 120 -5.23 8.42 -1.72
C TYR A 120 -5.38 8.24 -3.23
N GLU A 121 -4.64 7.31 -3.82
CA GLU A 121 -4.75 6.96 -5.23
C GLU A 121 -6.13 6.35 -5.52
N ASP A 122 -6.58 5.38 -4.72
CA ASP A 122 -7.92 4.80 -4.86
C ASP A 122 -9.05 5.83 -4.63
N ALA A 123 -8.85 6.76 -3.71
CA ALA A 123 -9.79 7.85 -3.48
C ALA A 123 -9.83 8.85 -4.65
N ALA A 124 -8.67 9.15 -5.26
CA ALA A 124 -8.57 10.02 -6.43
C ALA A 124 -9.24 9.39 -7.65
N ASP A 125 -9.02 8.09 -7.88
CA ASP A 125 -9.66 7.34 -8.96
C ASP A 125 -11.18 7.28 -8.77
N PHE A 126 -11.63 7.10 -7.53
CA PHE A 126 -13.06 7.16 -7.21
C PHE A 126 -13.65 8.54 -7.52
N GLN A 127 -12.98 9.62 -7.09
CA GLN A 127 -13.44 10.98 -7.35
C GLN A 127 -13.47 11.31 -8.85
N GLN A 128 -12.44 10.84 -9.57
CA GLN A 128 -12.38 11.03 -11.01
C GLN A 128 -13.51 10.27 -11.72
N MET A 129 -13.77 9.04 -11.34
CA MET A 129 -14.85 8.23 -11.90
C MET A 129 -16.21 8.82 -11.57
N ASP A 130 -16.42 9.28 -10.33
CA ASP A 130 -17.64 9.92 -9.89
C ASP A 130 -17.93 11.22 -10.66
N LEU A 131 -16.90 12.05 -10.85
CA LEU A 131 -17.01 13.28 -11.61
C LEU A 131 -17.47 13.01 -13.04
N PHE A 132 -16.86 12.06 -13.74
CA PHE A 132 -17.19 11.77 -15.13
C PHE A 132 -18.52 11.02 -15.30
N HIS A 133 -18.85 10.14 -14.36
CA HIS A 133 -20.07 9.35 -14.43
C HIS A 133 -21.32 10.17 -14.06
N ASN A 134 -21.21 11.04 -13.08
CA ASN A 134 -22.30 11.89 -12.56
C ASN A 134 -22.09 13.36 -12.91
N LEU A 135 -21.60 13.64 -14.12
CA LEU A 135 -21.29 15.01 -14.56
C LEU A 135 -22.54 15.90 -14.56
N ASP A 136 -23.70 15.34 -14.91
CA ASP A 136 -24.98 16.05 -14.92
C ASP A 136 -25.35 16.51 -13.50
N ASP A 137 -25.26 15.65 -12.51
CA ASP A 137 -25.62 15.94 -11.13
C ASP A 137 -24.58 16.83 -10.42
N ASN A 138 -23.31 16.61 -10.70
CA ASN A 138 -22.21 17.31 -10.02
C ASN A 138 -21.92 18.69 -10.61
N PHE A 139 -22.14 18.87 -11.91
CA PHE A 139 -21.71 20.05 -12.63
C PHE A 139 -22.87 20.79 -13.34
N TYR A 140 -23.60 20.10 -14.21
CA TYR A 140 -24.61 20.79 -15.05
C TYR A 140 -25.84 21.19 -14.27
N THR A 141 -26.37 20.36 -13.40
CA THR A 141 -27.60 20.68 -12.63
C THR A 141 -27.41 21.87 -11.69
N PRO A 142 -26.31 21.97 -10.88
CA PRO A 142 -26.05 23.15 -10.08
C PRO A 142 -25.90 24.44 -10.92
N ILE A 143 -25.16 24.37 -12.03
CA ILE A 143 -24.99 25.54 -12.90
C ILE A 143 -26.33 25.99 -13.51
N LEU A 144 -27.15 25.07 -14.00
CA LEU A 144 -28.44 25.37 -14.56
C LEU A 144 -29.37 25.97 -13.50
N ASN A 145 -29.37 25.43 -12.27
CA ASN A 145 -30.17 25.97 -11.16
C ASN A 145 -29.71 27.38 -10.77
N ASN A 146 -28.42 27.63 -10.71
CA ASN A 146 -27.85 28.92 -10.39
C ASN A 146 -28.22 29.95 -11.46
N VAL A 147 -28.16 29.59 -12.74
CA VAL A 147 -28.52 30.47 -13.87
C VAL A 147 -30.03 30.66 -13.98
N ALA A 148 -30.83 29.61 -13.81
CA ALA A 148 -32.29 29.67 -14.02
C ALA A 148 -33.03 30.22 -12.80
N ASN A 149 -32.58 29.90 -11.58
CA ASN A 149 -33.30 30.19 -10.34
C ASN A 149 -32.59 31.20 -9.44
N GLY A 150 -31.38 31.65 -9.80
CA GLY A 150 -30.56 32.55 -8.96
C GLY A 150 -30.16 31.92 -7.62
N THR A 151 -30.06 30.62 -7.58
CA THR A 151 -29.55 29.87 -6.40
C THR A 151 -28.05 29.90 -6.40
N ASP A 152 -27.40 29.99 -5.23
CA ASP A 152 -25.93 29.83 -5.07
C ASP A 152 -25.63 28.37 -4.70
N GLU A 153 -26.05 27.41 -5.53
CA GLU A 153 -25.67 26.01 -5.33
C GLU A 153 -24.19 25.84 -5.67
N GLU A 154 -23.41 25.35 -4.71
CA GLU A 154 -21.98 25.06 -4.94
C GLU A 154 -21.84 23.92 -5.93
N VAL A 155 -21.03 24.15 -6.98
CA VAL A 155 -20.57 23.10 -7.87
C VAL A 155 -19.62 22.19 -7.09
N THR A 156 -20.08 20.99 -6.78
CA THR A 156 -19.35 20.05 -5.93
C THR A 156 -18.45 19.14 -6.77
N TYR A 157 -17.17 19.48 -6.87
CA TYR A 157 -16.18 18.58 -7.44
C TYR A 157 -15.80 17.52 -6.41
N GLY A 158 -16.22 16.26 -6.60
CA GLY A 158 -15.70 15.11 -5.86
C GLY A 158 -15.85 15.15 -4.33
N VAL A 159 -16.84 15.83 -3.79
CA VAL A 159 -17.08 16.02 -2.34
C VAL A 159 -17.54 14.73 -1.64
N GLY A 160 -17.81 13.66 -2.42
CA GLY A 160 -18.45 12.44 -1.90
C GLY A 160 -17.78 11.83 -0.67
N LEU A 161 -16.48 11.65 -0.71
CA LEU A 161 -15.76 10.96 0.39
C LEU A 161 -15.60 11.80 1.65
N VAL A 162 -15.56 13.11 1.54
CA VAL A 162 -15.32 14.04 2.66
C VAL A 162 -16.61 14.46 3.36
N SER A 163 -17.75 14.22 2.74
CA SER A 163 -19.05 14.70 3.20
C SER A 163 -19.77 13.81 4.22
N LEU A 164 -19.09 12.76 4.72
CA LEU A 164 -19.65 11.94 5.79
C LEU A 164 -19.65 12.73 7.11
N ASP A 165 -20.80 12.87 7.74
CA ASP A 165 -20.93 13.57 9.03
C ASP A 165 -19.93 12.99 10.04
N TRP A 166 -19.21 13.85 10.75
CA TRP A 166 -18.21 13.47 11.75
C TRP A 166 -18.78 12.54 12.83
N ARG A 167 -20.06 12.68 13.18
CA ARG A 167 -20.75 11.84 14.15
C ARG A 167 -20.95 10.42 13.63
N VAL A 168 -21.29 10.31 12.35
CA VAL A 168 -21.44 9.02 11.65
C VAL A 168 -20.09 8.37 11.48
N SER A 169 -19.05 9.13 11.11
CA SER A 169 -17.67 8.67 11.03
C SER A 169 -17.15 8.16 12.37
N LEU A 170 -17.44 8.86 13.46
CA LEU A 170 -17.05 8.45 14.81
C LEU A 170 -17.75 7.16 15.22
N ALA A 171 -19.06 7.04 14.96
CA ALA A 171 -19.81 5.80 15.24
C ALA A 171 -19.27 4.62 14.43
N ALA A 172 -19.04 4.81 13.13
CA ALA A 172 -18.45 3.80 12.26
C ALA A 172 -17.02 3.42 12.71
N MET A 173 -16.21 4.39 13.15
CA MET A 173 -14.89 4.17 13.72
C MET A 173 -14.95 3.29 14.97
N VAL A 174 -15.88 3.52 15.88
CA VAL A 174 -16.05 2.71 17.08
C VAL A 174 -16.48 1.28 16.74
N VAL A 175 -17.41 1.12 15.79
CA VAL A 175 -17.87 -0.20 15.32
C VAL A 175 -16.72 -0.96 14.65
N THR A 176 -16.01 -0.34 13.72
CA THR A 176 -14.89 -0.96 13.01
C THR A 176 -13.72 -1.28 13.94
N PHE A 177 -13.46 -0.44 14.94
CA PHE A 177 -12.49 -0.74 16.01
C PHE A 177 -12.89 -1.98 16.82
N GLY A 178 -14.17 -2.10 17.19
CA GLY A 178 -14.70 -3.30 17.87
C GLY A 178 -14.54 -4.56 17.01
N LEU A 179 -14.89 -4.48 15.72
CA LEU A 179 -14.71 -5.57 14.77
C LEU A 179 -13.22 -5.96 14.62
N ARG A 180 -12.34 -4.98 14.52
CA ARG A 180 -10.88 -5.19 14.48
C ARG A 180 -10.39 -5.94 15.71
N MET A 181 -10.84 -5.56 16.91
CA MET A 181 -10.47 -6.27 18.14
C MET A 181 -10.99 -7.72 18.18
N LEU A 182 -12.20 -7.94 17.71
CA LEU A 182 -12.81 -9.27 17.68
C LEU A 182 -12.12 -10.19 16.67
N PHE A 183 -11.94 -9.73 15.44
CA PHE A 183 -11.31 -10.52 14.39
C PHE A 183 -9.79 -10.64 14.56
N GLY A 184 -9.12 -9.62 15.08
CA GLY A 184 -7.70 -9.68 15.43
C GLY A 184 -7.43 -10.79 16.45
N ARG A 185 -8.19 -10.85 17.55
CA ARG A 185 -8.06 -11.92 18.55
C ARG A 185 -8.35 -13.31 17.99
N LYS A 186 -9.30 -13.43 17.05
CA LYS A 186 -9.58 -14.70 16.37
C LYS A 186 -8.43 -15.10 15.43
N ALA A 187 -7.84 -14.14 14.73
CA ALA A 187 -6.71 -14.37 13.86
C ALA A 187 -5.46 -14.83 14.64
N GLU A 188 -5.14 -14.17 15.76
CA GLU A 188 -4.03 -14.55 16.67
C GLU A 188 -4.21 -15.97 17.24
N ARG A 189 -5.46 -16.38 17.52
CA ARG A 189 -5.77 -17.73 18.01
C ARG A 189 -5.79 -18.81 16.92
N GLY A 190 -5.54 -18.44 15.66
CA GLY A 190 -5.66 -19.36 14.53
C GLY A 190 -7.09 -19.88 14.28
N SER A 191 -8.07 -19.26 14.90
CA SER A 191 -9.46 -19.66 14.87
C SER A 191 -10.21 -18.99 13.73
N GLY A 192 -10.30 -19.68 12.59
CA GLY A 192 -11.09 -19.24 11.44
C GLY A 192 -10.27 -18.97 10.19
N ARG A 193 -10.72 -19.54 9.09
CA ARG A 193 -10.05 -19.48 7.76
C ARG A 193 -9.92 -18.06 7.20
N TYR A 194 -10.83 -17.16 7.58
CA TYR A 194 -10.92 -15.81 7.04
C TYR A 194 -10.70 -14.71 8.09
N SER A 195 -10.25 -15.08 9.29
CA SER A 195 -10.12 -14.14 10.41
C SER A 195 -9.10 -13.02 10.15
N GLY A 196 -8.00 -13.32 9.46
CA GLY A 196 -6.98 -12.32 9.09
C GLY A 196 -7.50 -11.31 8.07
N ILE A 197 -8.24 -11.78 7.06
CA ILE A 197 -8.86 -10.92 6.04
C ILE A 197 -9.93 -10.03 6.67
N ALA A 198 -10.76 -10.59 7.56
CA ALA A 198 -11.79 -9.83 8.28
C ALA A 198 -11.16 -8.78 9.23
N ALA A 199 -10.03 -9.11 9.86
CA ALA A 199 -9.27 -8.15 10.66
C ALA A 199 -8.68 -7.03 9.80
N ALA A 200 -8.10 -7.35 8.64
CA ALA A 200 -7.59 -6.37 7.69
C ALA A 200 -8.71 -5.46 7.16
N PHE A 201 -9.85 -6.02 6.78
CA PHE A 201 -11.04 -5.26 6.39
C PHE A 201 -11.46 -4.25 7.46
N ALA A 202 -11.60 -4.73 8.70
CA ALA A 202 -11.98 -3.87 9.81
C ALA A 202 -10.92 -2.79 10.11
N GLU A 203 -9.64 -3.10 9.92
CA GLU A 203 -8.54 -2.14 10.08
C GLU A 203 -8.57 -1.04 9.03
N PHE A 204 -8.73 -1.39 7.76
CA PHE A 204 -8.85 -0.41 6.68
C PHE A 204 -10.10 0.47 6.84
N SER A 205 -11.26 -0.15 7.13
CA SER A 205 -12.49 0.60 7.38
C SER A 205 -12.34 1.56 8.58
N PHE A 206 -11.66 1.14 9.65
CA PHE A 206 -11.35 2.01 10.78
C PHE A 206 -10.50 3.19 10.36
N VAL A 207 -9.46 2.98 9.55
CA VAL A 207 -8.56 4.05 9.08
C VAL A 207 -9.32 5.06 8.22
N PHE A 208 -10.14 4.61 7.28
CA PHE A 208 -10.97 5.50 6.47
C PHE A 208 -11.89 6.37 7.32
N CYS A 209 -12.62 5.76 8.25
CA CYS A 209 -13.50 6.50 9.16
C CYS A 209 -12.73 7.48 10.05
N ALA A 210 -11.54 7.07 10.54
CA ALA A 210 -10.69 7.91 11.38
C ALA A 210 -10.14 9.12 10.61
N LEU A 211 -9.66 8.91 9.37
CA LEU A 211 -9.17 9.99 8.52
C LEU A 211 -10.28 11.00 8.20
N ASN A 212 -11.48 10.52 7.86
CA ASN A 212 -12.61 11.39 7.62
C ASN A 212 -12.99 12.20 8.89
N ALA A 213 -13.07 11.54 10.05
CA ALA A 213 -13.36 12.22 11.31
C ALA A 213 -12.29 13.28 11.64
N LEU A 214 -11.01 12.95 11.46
CA LEU A 214 -9.90 13.89 11.67
C LEU A 214 -9.96 15.08 10.70
N TYR A 215 -10.25 14.83 9.43
CA TYR A 215 -10.39 15.88 8.43
C TYR A 215 -11.52 16.85 8.78
N ASN A 216 -12.70 16.33 9.12
CA ASN A 216 -13.84 17.16 9.53
C ASN A 216 -13.56 17.96 10.82
N ILE A 217 -12.84 17.36 11.81
CA ILE A 217 -12.42 18.03 13.02
C ILE A 217 -11.38 19.11 12.72
N ALA A 218 -10.45 18.83 11.80
CA ALA A 218 -9.42 19.78 11.38
C ALA A 218 -10.03 20.99 10.66
N LEU A 219 -10.99 20.78 9.75
CA LEU A 219 -11.72 21.86 9.09
C LEU A 219 -12.47 22.73 10.11
N ALA A 220 -13.21 22.11 11.02
CA ALA A 220 -13.97 22.85 12.06
C ALA A 220 -13.07 23.61 13.05
N ARG A 221 -11.78 23.24 13.17
CA ARG A 221 -10.82 23.88 14.07
C ARG A 221 -9.74 24.67 13.34
N GLY A 222 -9.67 24.62 12.03
CA GLY A 222 -8.64 25.30 11.23
C GLY A 222 -8.64 26.81 11.52
N GLU A 223 -9.80 27.46 11.46
CA GLU A 223 -9.97 28.86 11.79
C GLU A 223 -9.59 29.20 13.25
N TRP A 224 -9.85 28.25 14.17
CA TRP A 224 -9.52 28.43 15.58
C TRP A 224 -8.02 28.23 15.88
N ALA A 225 -7.33 27.39 15.13
CA ALA A 225 -5.90 27.12 15.30
C ALA A 225 -5.03 28.23 14.67
N GLU A 226 -5.46 28.77 13.53
CA GLU A 226 -4.75 29.86 12.84
C GLU A 226 -4.71 31.17 13.66
N GLN A 227 -5.68 31.38 14.54
CA GLN A 227 -5.74 32.56 15.41
C GLN A 227 -4.90 32.44 16.69
N ARG A 228 -4.12 31.38 16.89
CA ARG A 228 -3.33 31.22 18.11
C ARG A 228 -1.88 31.69 17.95
N ALA A 229 -1.49 32.59 18.82
CA ALA A 229 -0.13 33.12 18.95
C ALA A 229 0.99 32.07 19.08
N VAL A 230 0.66 30.86 19.57
CA VAL A 230 1.60 29.71 19.66
C VAL A 230 1.98 29.16 18.29
N VAL A 231 1.01 29.08 17.35
CA VAL A 231 1.25 28.60 16.00
C VAL A 231 2.08 29.65 15.22
N ASP A 232 1.74 30.92 15.37
CA ASP A 232 2.50 32.01 14.77
C ASP A 232 3.92 32.12 15.35
N SER A 233 4.06 31.95 16.66
CA SER A 233 5.38 31.95 17.31
C SER A 233 6.26 30.79 16.83
N THR A 234 5.67 29.62 16.60
CA THR A 234 6.39 28.44 16.10
C THR A 234 6.79 28.60 14.63
N LYS A 235 5.90 29.18 13.80
CA LYS A 235 6.21 29.51 12.41
C LYS A 235 7.32 30.56 12.35
N ASN A 236 7.20 31.63 13.11
CA ASN A 236 8.20 32.71 13.18
C ASN A 236 9.56 32.22 13.70
N PHE A 237 9.57 31.36 14.73
CA PHE A 237 10.79 30.74 15.22
C PHE A 237 11.46 29.85 14.16
N TRP A 238 10.67 29.07 13.42
CA TRP A 238 11.17 28.22 12.34
C TRP A 238 11.73 29.04 11.16
N GLU A 239 11.04 30.11 10.78
CA GLU A 239 11.50 31.05 9.75
C GLU A 239 12.80 31.75 10.17
N GLN A 240 12.89 32.22 11.42
CA GLN A 240 14.11 32.80 11.97
C GLN A 240 15.27 31.80 12.07
N ALA A 241 14.98 30.54 12.42
CA ALA A 241 15.98 29.49 12.44
C ALA A 241 16.54 29.20 11.04
N LYS A 242 15.68 29.22 10.02
CA LYS A 242 16.13 29.06 8.61
C LYS A 242 17.06 30.16 8.15
N THR A 243 16.77 31.41 8.54
CA THR A 243 17.54 32.59 8.09
C THR A 243 18.83 32.84 8.89
N SER A 244 18.93 32.30 10.11
CA SER A 244 20.08 32.55 11.01
C SER A 244 21.30 31.67 10.74
N VAL A 245 21.15 30.55 10.00
CA VAL A 245 22.27 29.66 9.66
C VAL A 245 22.60 29.75 8.18
N PRO A 246 23.77 30.27 7.78
CA PRO A 246 24.16 30.34 6.38
C PRO A 246 24.12 28.95 5.71
N GLY A 247 23.42 28.83 4.58
CA GLY A 247 23.28 27.57 3.84
C GLY A 247 22.21 26.60 4.34
N TRP A 248 21.58 26.86 5.49
CA TRP A 248 20.54 26.01 6.06
C TRP A 248 19.31 25.91 5.17
N GLU A 249 18.86 27.03 4.62
CA GLU A 249 17.72 27.07 3.70
C GLU A 249 18.03 26.32 2.39
N ALA A 250 19.21 26.53 1.82
CA ALA A 250 19.65 25.82 0.62
C ALA A 250 19.74 24.30 0.86
N PHE A 251 20.24 23.88 2.02
CA PHE A 251 20.29 22.46 2.41
C PHE A 251 18.89 21.85 2.55
N TRP A 252 17.96 22.53 3.23
CA TRP A 252 16.61 22.00 3.41
C TRP A 252 15.81 21.98 2.12
N ASN A 253 15.98 22.98 1.24
CA ASN A 253 15.31 22.98 -0.05
C ASN A 253 15.84 21.84 -0.93
N TRP A 254 17.17 21.66 -0.99
CA TRP A 254 17.76 20.51 -1.68
C TRP A 254 17.31 19.17 -1.05
N PHE A 255 17.31 19.04 0.27
CA PHE A 255 16.88 17.84 0.95
C PHE A 255 15.40 17.56 0.70
N ALA A 256 14.53 18.55 0.78
CA ALA A 256 13.10 18.41 0.50
C ALA A 256 12.82 18.01 -0.95
N GLU A 257 13.65 18.47 -1.89
CA GLU A 257 13.55 18.09 -3.30
C GLU A 257 14.04 16.65 -3.55
N VAL A 258 15.15 16.26 -2.95
CA VAL A 258 15.80 14.96 -3.22
C VAL A 258 15.22 13.83 -2.38
N TRP A 259 14.76 14.12 -1.15
CA TRP A 259 14.26 13.10 -0.21
C TRP A 259 13.09 12.26 -0.72
N PRO A 260 12.06 12.82 -1.39
CA PRO A 260 10.98 12.03 -1.98
C PRO A 260 11.50 11.03 -3.00
N HIS A 261 12.42 11.42 -3.86
CA HIS A 261 13.01 10.53 -4.88
C HIS A 261 13.84 9.40 -4.27
N ILE A 262 14.57 9.67 -3.18
CA ILE A 262 15.31 8.62 -2.44
C ILE A 262 14.34 7.63 -1.81
N THR A 263 13.26 8.11 -1.18
CA THR A 263 12.27 7.25 -0.56
C THR A 263 11.54 6.40 -1.60
N GLU A 264 11.17 6.98 -2.71
CA GLU A 264 10.53 6.24 -3.81
C GLU A 264 11.46 5.17 -4.40
N ALA A 265 12.70 5.51 -4.66
CA ALA A 265 13.66 4.59 -5.29
C ALA A 265 14.12 3.44 -4.38
N LEU A 266 14.15 3.62 -3.05
CA LEU A 266 14.69 2.64 -2.11
C LEU A 266 13.62 2.00 -1.24
N ALA A 267 12.74 2.79 -0.65
CA ALA A 267 11.81 2.29 0.34
C ALA A 267 10.61 1.58 -0.28
N VAL A 268 10.11 2.04 -1.43
CA VAL A 268 9.00 1.37 -2.13
C VAL A 268 9.36 -0.05 -2.56
N PRO A 269 10.47 -0.30 -3.31
CA PRO A 269 10.85 -1.66 -3.67
C PRO A 269 11.11 -2.55 -2.44
N LEU A 270 11.63 -1.98 -1.36
CA LEU A 270 11.88 -2.71 -0.13
C LEU A 270 10.58 -3.19 0.55
N THR A 271 9.57 -2.33 0.60
CA THR A 271 8.27 -2.69 1.19
C THR A 271 7.56 -3.77 0.38
N TRP A 272 7.57 -3.69 -0.93
CA TRP A 272 7.02 -4.73 -1.79
C TRP A 272 7.82 -6.03 -1.73
N LEU A 273 9.14 -5.95 -1.55
CA LEU A 273 9.95 -7.13 -1.28
C LEU A 273 9.57 -7.79 0.05
N ALA A 274 9.21 -7.00 1.08
CA ALA A 274 8.72 -7.55 2.35
C ALA A 274 7.42 -8.37 2.15
N VAL A 275 6.49 -7.88 1.35
CA VAL A 275 5.28 -8.64 0.97
C VAL A 275 5.66 -9.93 0.22
N ALA A 276 6.57 -9.84 -0.73
CA ALA A 276 7.06 -10.99 -1.49
C ALA A 276 7.69 -12.06 -0.57
N VAL A 277 8.54 -11.66 0.38
CA VAL A 277 9.15 -12.55 1.37
C VAL A 277 8.10 -13.25 2.22
N LEU A 278 7.07 -12.53 2.68
CA LEU A 278 5.96 -13.12 3.43
C LEU A 278 5.20 -14.17 2.62
N VAL A 279 4.96 -13.91 1.34
CA VAL A 279 4.28 -14.87 0.44
C VAL A 279 5.17 -16.09 0.16
N PHE A 280 6.48 -15.89 0.01
CA PHE A 280 7.41 -16.97 -0.37
C PHE A 280 7.78 -17.92 0.77
N GLY A 281 7.44 -17.63 1.99
CA GLY A 281 7.56 -18.57 3.07
C GLY A 281 8.49 -18.16 4.21
N GLY A 282 8.53 -16.88 4.55
CA GLY A 282 9.05 -16.48 5.85
C GLY A 282 8.14 -17.00 6.96
N SER A 283 8.54 -18.02 7.71
CA SER A 283 7.81 -18.48 8.89
C SER A 283 7.87 -17.45 10.00
N MET A 284 6.78 -17.28 10.78
CA MET A 284 6.81 -16.38 11.95
C MET A 284 7.80 -16.85 13.03
N ASP A 285 8.09 -18.15 13.10
CA ASP A 285 9.07 -18.70 14.01
C ASP A 285 10.49 -18.23 13.71
N ASP A 286 10.78 -17.93 12.44
CA ASP A 286 12.06 -17.38 12.02
C ASP A 286 12.24 -15.93 12.45
N THR A 287 11.14 -15.26 12.69
CA THR A 287 11.12 -13.86 13.11
C THR A 287 11.76 -13.70 14.48
N ARG A 288 11.43 -14.56 15.44
CA ARG A 288 12.08 -14.58 16.77
C ARG A 288 13.55 -14.99 16.68
N ARG A 289 13.89 -15.93 15.80
CA ARG A 289 15.30 -16.31 15.56
C ARG A 289 16.08 -15.19 14.85
N ALA A 290 15.43 -14.45 13.94
CA ALA A 290 16.05 -13.33 13.25
C ALA A 290 16.38 -12.15 14.18
N LEU A 291 15.63 -11.98 15.27
CA LEU A 291 15.91 -10.96 16.31
C LEU A 291 17.03 -11.39 17.26
N ARG A 292 17.33 -12.70 17.38
CA ARG A 292 18.43 -13.19 18.22
C ARG A 292 19.76 -12.60 17.75
N GLY A 293 20.49 -12.00 18.69
CA GLY A 293 21.79 -11.37 18.45
C GLY A 293 21.73 -9.90 17.99
N THR A 294 20.55 -9.29 17.86
CA THR A 294 20.43 -7.85 17.54
C THR A 294 20.29 -7.00 18.82
N ARG A 295 20.55 -5.67 18.69
CA ARG A 295 20.31 -4.71 19.81
C ARG A 295 18.83 -4.64 20.20
N LEU A 296 17.92 -5.05 19.31
CA LEU A 296 16.48 -5.11 19.55
C LEU A 296 16.09 -6.23 20.51
N GLU A 297 16.79 -7.40 20.47
CA GLU A 297 16.60 -8.49 21.44
C GLU A 297 16.80 -7.98 22.87
N ARG A 298 17.88 -7.22 23.11
CA ARG A 298 18.17 -6.63 24.44
C ARG A 298 17.14 -5.58 24.87
N GLY A 299 16.47 -4.92 23.94
CA GLY A 299 15.35 -4.00 24.21
C GLY A 299 14.08 -4.75 24.63
N VAL A 300 13.77 -5.85 23.96
CA VAL A 300 12.63 -6.74 24.25
C VAL A 300 12.82 -7.44 25.61
N ASP A 301 14.00 -7.99 25.87
CA ASP A 301 14.32 -8.66 27.15
C ASP A 301 14.25 -7.71 28.34
N ARG A 302 14.63 -6.42 28.18
CA ARG A 302 14.46 -5.40 29.20
C ARG A 302 13.01 -5.00 29.45
N LEU A 303 12.16 -5.04 28.42
CA LEU A 303 10.72 -4.77 28.53
C LEU A 303 10.01 -5.95 29.21
N GLU A 304 10.41 -7.21 28.94
CA GLU A 304 9.88 -8.39 29.64
C GLU A 304 10.21 -8.45 31.12
N GLN A 305 11.25 -7.72 31.57
CA GLN A 305 11.65 -7.64 32.98
C GLN A 305 10.97 -6.50 33.75
N SER A 306 10.11 -5.68 33.16
CA SER A 306 9.41 -4.57 33.81
C SER A 306 8.03 -4.98 34.34
N HIS A 307 7.47 -4.20 35.31
CA HIS A 307 6.26 -4.53 36.09
C HIS A 307 5.03 -4.95 35.25
N THR A 308 4.30 -5.96 35.73
CA THR A 308 3.17 -6.66 35.08
C THR A 308 2.04 -5.80 34.51
N ILE A 309 1.77 -4.62 35.01
CA ILE A 309 0.72 -3.71 34.53
C ILE A 309 1.19 -2.95 33.28
N THR A 310 2.45 -2.58 33.24
CA THR A 310 3.08 -1.91 32.09
C THR A 310 3.33 -2.92 30.95
N GLN A 311 3.64 -4.18 31.28
CA GLN A 311 3.78 -5.28 30.31
C GLN A 311 2.51 -5.50 29.50
N SER A 312 1.34 -5.58 30.12
CA SER A 312 0.09 -5.85 29.38
C SER A 312 -0.35 -4.71 28.45
N ALA A 313 0.02 -3.46 28.73
CA ALA A 313 -0.25 -2.32 27.86
C ALA A 313 0.83 -2.16 26.78
N VAL A 314 2.09 -2.36 27.11
CA VAL A 314 3.23 -2.29 26.21
C VAL A 314 3.22 -3.50 25.25
N ASP A 315 2.95 -4.72 25.73
CA ASP A 315 2.82 -5.92 24.88
C ASP A 315 1.66 -5.80 23.89
N ARG A 316 0.60 -5.12 24.28
CA ARG A 316 -0.57 -4.91 23.40
C ARG A 316 -0.29 -3.87 22.31
N VAL A 317 0.50 -2.84 22.58
CA VAL A 317 0.87 -1.80 21.62
C VAL A 317 2.16 -2.13 20.88
N ALA A 318 3.19 -2.58 21.60
CA ALA A 318 4.49 -2.91 21.03
C ALA A 318 4.48 -4.28 20.33
N GLY A 319 3.72 -5.27 20.82
CA GLY A 319 3.54 -6.57 20.17
C GLY A 319 2.89 -6.41 18.80
N GLY A 320 1.79 -5.67 18.72
CA GLY A 320 1.12 -5.39 17.45
C GLY A 320 1.99 -4.57 16.47
N PHE A 321 2.81 -3.66 16.96
CA PHE A 321 3.77 -2.90 16.14
C PHE A 321 4.93 -3.80 15.69
N MET A 322 5.50 -4.57 16.60
CA MET A 322 6.60 -5.48 16.31
C MET A 322 6.20 -6.54 15.26
N GLU A 323 5.05 -7.20 15.43
CA GLU A 323 4.55 -8.18 14.46
C GLU A 323 4.40 -7.63 13.04
N ARG A 324 4.08 -6.36 12.91
CA ARG A 324 3.87 -5.67 11.63
C ARG A 324 5.17 -5.27 10.95
N TRP A 325 6.16 -4.80 11.73
CA TRP A 325 7.42 -4.28 11.18
C TRP A 325 8.51 -5.34 11.06
N VAL A 326 8.45 -6.42 11.82
CA VAL A 326 9.44 -7.50 11.75
C VAL A 326 9.53 -8.10 10.34
N PRO A 327 8.44 -8.34 9.59
CA PRO A 327 8.55 -8.81 8.21
C PRO A 327 9.34 -7.86 7.31
N VAL A 328 9.17 -6.55 7.49
CA VAL A 328 9.90 -5.52 6.73
C VAL A 328 11.39 -5.55 7.09
N VAL A 329 11.69 -5.62 8.39
CA VAL A 329 13.09 -5.71 8.87
C VAL A 329 13.75 -7.02 8.40
N ASN A 330 13.01 -8.13 8.40
CA ASN A 330 13.51 -9.41 7.92
C ASN A 330 13.76 -9.40 6.40
N ALA A 331 12.88 -8.81 5.62
CA ALA A 331 13.08 -8.62 4.19
C ALA A 331 14.36 -7.81 3.92
N PHE A 332 14.56 -6.74 4.69
CA PHE A 332 15.77 -5.92 4.62
C PHE A 332 17.03 -6.74 4.95
N ARG A 333 16.99 -7.54 6.02
CA ARG A 333 18.11 -8.44 6.41
C ARG A 333 18.43 -9.48 5.35
N ILE A 334 17.41 -10.12 4.76
CA ILE A 334 17.58 -11.09 3.67
C ILE A 334 18.25 -10.42 2.47
N THR A 335 17.82 -9.21 2.14
CA THR A 335 18.37 -8.46 1.00
C THR A 335 19.82 -8.04 1.24
N ILE A 336 20.16 -7.60 2.46
CA ILE A 336 21.57 -7.29 2.84
C ILE A 336 22.45 -8.53 2.78
N LYS A 337 21.94 -9.69 3.20
CA LYS A 337 22.66 -10.97 3.07
C LYS A 337 22.90 -11.38 1.61
N GLY A 338 21.99 -10.99 0.70
CA GLY A 338 22.16 -11.12 -0.76
C GLY A 338 23.33 -10.28 -1.31
N GLY A 339 23.78 -9.29 -0.54
CA GLY A 339 24.85 -8.34 -0.86
C GLY A 339 24.33 -7.01 -1.40
N ALA A 340 25.04 -5.92 -1.07
CA ALA A 340 24.69 -4.55 -1.48
C ALA A 340 24.51 -4.41 -3.00
N ALA A 341 25.31 -5.13 -3.79
CA ALA A 341 25.19 -5.12 -5.25
C ALA A 341 23.86 -5.70 -5.75
N LEU A 342 23.33 -6.74 -5.12
CA LEU A 342 22.02 -7.31 -5.48
C LEU A 342 20.90 -6.32 -5.13
N PHE A 343 20.97 -5.72 -3.95
CA PHE A 343 20.00 -4.73 -3.50
C PHE A 343 19.99 -3.49 -4.40
N GLY A 344 21.16 -2.91 -4.66
CA GLY A 344 21.27 -1.74 -5.53
C GLY A 344 20.75 -2.01 -6.94
N LEU A 345 21.09 -3.19 -7.50
CA LEU A 345 20.59 -3.58 -8.83
C LEU A 345 19.07 -3.83 -8.84
N MET A 346 18.52 -4.40 -7.77
CA MET A 346 17.07 -4.57 -7.62
C MET A 346 16.34 -3.21 -7.60
N CYS A 347 16.80 -2.26 -6.77
CA CYS A 347 16.22 -0.93 -6.71
C CYS A 347 16.33 -0.19 -8.05
N LEU A 348 17.51 -0.28 -8.69
CA LEU A 348 17.75 0.35 -9.99
C LEU A 348 16.81 -0.22 -11.08
N LEU A 349 16.65 -1.54 -11.12
CA LEU A 349 15.73 -2.18 -12.07
C LEU A 349 14.28 -1.82 -11.77
N TYR A 350 13.88 -1.86 -10.51
CA TYR A 350 12.52 -1.51 -10.11
C TYR A 350 12.17 -0.07 -10.52
N THR A 351 12.98 0.89 -10.13
CA THR A 351 12.80 2.31 -10.49
C THR A 351 12.93 2.51 -12.00
N GLY A 352 13.88 1.83 -12.63
CA GLY A 352 14.09 1.91 -14.08
C GLY A 352 12.89 1.39 -14.89
N ILE A 353 12.16 0.37 -14.39
CA ILE A 353 10.92 -0.11 -15.01
C ILE A 353 9.84 0.96 -14.92
N HIS A 354 9.63 1.59 -13.76
CA HIS A 354 8.62 2.64 -13.58
C HIS A 354 8.92 3.87 -14.43
N VAL A 355 10.12 4.41 -14.33
CA VAL A 355 10.55 5.57 -15.13
C VAL A 355 10.51 5.25 -16.63
N GLY A 356 11.00 4.09 -17.03
CA GLY A 356 10.97 3.64 -18.42
C GLY A 356 9.55 3.51 -18.97
N ALA A 357 8.62 3.00 -18.16
CA ALA A 357 7.22 2.89 -18.54
C ALA A 357 6.54 4.26 -18.69
N ASP A 358 6.88 5.24 -17.85
CA ASP A 358 6.36 6.60 -17.98
C ASP A 358 6.84 7.29 -19.27
N TYR A 359 8.11 7.10 -19.63
CA TYR A 359 8.61 7.59 -20.91
C TYR A 359 7.98 6.85 -22.10
N LEU A 360 7.77 5.54 -21.98
CA LEU A 360 7.09 4.75 -23.00
C LEU A 360 5.63 5.20 -23.18
N ASP A 361 4.91 5.45 -22.09
CA ASP A 361 3.54 5.97 -22.11
C ASP A 361 3.49 7.31 -22.87
N ARG A 362 4.40 8.24 -22.53
CA ARG A 362 4.50 9.52 -23.23
C ARG A 362 4.80 9.35 -24.73
N ALA A 363 5.71 8.44 -25.08
CA ALA A 363 6.04 8.14 -26.47
C ALA A 363 4.85 7.55 -27.21
N VAL A 364 4.14 6.58 -26.62
CA VAL A 364 2.94 5.97 -27.22
C VAL A 364 1.84 7.02 -27.41
N ARG A 365 1.58 7.85 -26.42
CA ARG A 365 0.59 8.95 -26.51
C ARG A 365 0.97 9.94 -27.63
N THR A 366 2.24 10.28 -27.76
CA THR A 366 2.73 11.15 -28.83
C THR A 366 2.56 10.51 -30.21
N LEU A 367 2.78 9.18 -30.33
CA LEU A 367 2.62 8.45 -31.59
C LEU A 367 1.14 8.29 -31.99
N ILE A 368 0.27 8.04 -31.03
CA ILE A 368 -1.18 7.94 -31.31
C ILE A 368 -1.70 9.30 -31.79
N GLY A 369 -1.22 10.40 -31.23
CA GLY A 369 -1.60 11.78 -31.54
C GLY A 369 -3.11 11.98 -31.47
N SER A 370 -3.57 13.01 -30.84
CA SER A 370 -4.99 13.38 -30.87
C SER A 370 -5.12 14.88 -30.68
N ASP A 371 -5.66 15.53 -31.68
CA ASP A 371 -5.98 16.96 -31.61
C ASP A 371 -7.25 17.24 -30.77
N VAL A 372 -8.01 16.19 -30.46
CA VAL A 372 -9.26 16.30 -29.71
C VAL A 372 -9.07 15.74 -28.30
N PRO A 373 -9.14 16.58 -27.23
CA PRO A 373 -8.97 16.13 -25.85
C PRO A 373 -9.92 14.98 -25.44
N PHE A 374 -11.13 14.94 -25.98
CA PHE A 374 -12.13 13.92 -25.70
C PHE A 374 -11.70 12.50 -26.15
N MET A 375 -10.91 12.39 -27.20
CA MET A 375 -10.41 11.07 -27.67
C MET A 375 -9.48 10.42 -26.65
N TRP A 376 -8.81 11.21 -25.79
CA TRP A 376 -7.95 10.67 -24.73
C TRP A 376 -8.73 9.97 -23.61
N LEU A 377 -10.00 10.27 -23.46
CA LEU A 377 -10.88 9.57 -22.52
C LEU A 377 -11.00 8.08 -22.89
N TYR A 378 -11.05 7.77 -24.18
CA TYR A 378 -11.20 6.40 -24.69
C TYR A 378 -9.87 5.70 -24.98
N THR A 379 -8.92 6.42 -25.58
CA THR A 379 -7.64 5.85 -25.96
C THR A 379 -6.64 5.80 -24.80
N GLY A 380 -6.79 6.64 -23.81
CA GLY A 380 -5.94 6.68 -22.61
C GLY A 380 -6.07 5.42 -21.76
N MET A 381 -7.29 4.93 -21.53
CA MET A 381 -7.53 3.76 -20.67
C MET A 381 -6.78 2.49 -21.12
N PRO A 382 -6.86 2.06 -22.37
CA PRO A 382 -6.11 0.88 -22.87
C PRO A 382 -4.59 1.07 -22.74
N VAL A 383 -4.08 2.27 -23.03
CA VAL A 383 -2.65 2.56 -22.93
C VAL A 383 -2.18 2.45 -21.49
N THR A 384 -2.92 3.06 -20.56
CA THR A 384 -2.63 2.99 -19.11
C THR A 384 -2.71 1.53 -18.62
N PHE A 385 -3.73 0.78 -19.01
CA PHE A 385 -3.88 -0.64 -18.64
C PHE A 385 -2.67 -1.47 -19.07
N VAL A 386 -2.22 -1.33 -20.32
CA VAL A 386 -1.05 -2.06 -20.83
C VAL A 386 0.23 -1.64 -20.12
N LYS A 387 0.39 -0.34 -19.86
CA LYS A 387 1.51 0.21 -19.08
C LYS A 387 1.56 -0.43 -17.68
N GLU A 388 0.46 -0.37 -16.93
CA GLU A 388 0.38 -0.88 -15.57
C GLU A 388 0.56 -2.39 -15.50
N LEU A 389 -0.01 -3.13 -16.47
CA LEU A 389 0.20 -4.57 -16.61
C LEU A 389 1.69 -4.91 -16.75
N LEU A 390 2.40 -4.23 -17.66
CA LEU A 390 3.82 -4.47 -17.90
C LEU A 390 4.67 -4.09 -16.69
N VAL A 391 4.42 -2.92 -16.09
CA VAL A 391 5.12 -2.45 -14.89
C VAL A 391 4.94 -3.43 -13.75
N THR A 392 3.72 -3.87 -13.48
CA THR A 392 3.41 -4.79 -12.38
C THR A 392 4.06 -6.15 -12.58
N ILE A 393 3.95 -6.75 -13.77
CA ILE A 393 4.56 -8.05 -14.07
C ILE A 393 6.07 -7.99 -13.95
N LEU A 394 6.70 -6.98 -14.51
CA LEU A 394 8.17 -6.85 -14.49
C LEU A 394 8.67 -6.54 -13.08
N SER A 395 8.04 -5.62 -12.36
CA SER A 395 8.42 -5.24 -11.00
C SER A 395 8.32 -6.42 -10.04
N TYR A 396 7.22 -7.17 -10.05
CA TYR A 396 7.06 -8.33 -9.18
C TYR A 396 8.01 -9.47 -9.56
N SER A 397 8.31 -9.63 -10.84
CA SER A 397 9.32 -10.59 -11.30
C SER A 397 10.73 -10.21 -10.86
N VAL A 398 11.09 -8.92 -10.83
CA VAL A 398 12.36 -8.43 -10.28
C VAL A 398 12.46 -8.72 -8.78
N LEU A 399 11.40 -8.41 -8.01
CA LEU A 399 11.36 -8.69 -6.58
C LEU A 399 11.48 -10.19 -6.27
N ALA A 400 10.76 -11.03 -7.02
CA ALA A 400 10.82 -12.48 -6.88
C ALA A 400 12.19 -13.05 -7.26
N ALA A 401 12.81 -12.55 -8.34
CA ALA A 401 14.16 -12.94 -8.76
C ALA A 401 15.22 -12.52 -7.74
N ALA A 402 15.09 -11.31 -7.17
CA ALA A 402 16.01 -10.83 -6.12
C ALA A 402 15.94 -11.72 -4.88
N PHE A 403 14.73 -12.06 -4.44
CA PHE A 403 14.51 -13.01 -3.35
C PHE A 403 15.14 -14.37 -3.66
N ASP A 404 14.87 -14.95 -4.85
CA ASP A 404 15.38 -16.27 -5.25
C ASP A 404 16.92 -16.33 -5.25
N ILE A 405 17.58 -15.28 -5.75
CA ILE A 405 19.04 -15.15 -5.75
C ILE A 405 19.58 -15.02 -4.31
N ALA A 406 18.95 -14.18 -3.49
CA ALA A 406 19.36 -13.98 -2.10
C ALA A 406 19.21 -15.26 -1.27
N ALA A 407 18.05 -15.92 -1.38
CA ALA A 407 17.76 -17.17 -0.68
C ALA A 407 18.69 -18.32 -1.12
N SER A 408 18.90 -18.48 -2.43
CA SER A 408 19.82 -19.50 -2.95
C SER A 408 21.27 -19.29 -2.49
N ARG A 409 21.72 -18.04 -2.34
CA ARG A 409 23.07 -17.73 -1.83
C ARG A 409 23.22 -18.09 -0.36
N ALA A 410 22.25 -17.68 0.46
CA ALA A 410 22.31 -17.97 1.88
C ALA A 410 22.28 -19.49 2.15
N ARG A 411 21.47 -20.25 1.41
CA ARG A 411 21.46 -21.71 1.49
C ARG A 411 22.82 -22.31 1.15
N LEU A 412 23.51 -21.80 0.13
CA LEU A 412 24.87 -22.25 -0.23
C LEU A 412 25.92 -21.87 0.82
N GLN A 413 25.66 -20.88 1.66
CA GLN A 413 26.51 -20.48 2.79
C GLN A 413 26.22 -21.27 4.07
N GLY A 414 25.26 -22.20 4.03
CA GLY A 414 24.85 -23.00 5.19
C GLY A 414 23.98 -22.23 6.18
N GLU A 415 23.50 -21.05 5.78
CA GLU A 415 22.54 -20.27 6.55
C GLU A 415 21.14 -20.56 6.01
N ASP A 416 20.32 -21.28 6.78
CA ASP A 416 18.89 -21.37 6.48
C ASP A 416 18.24 -19.99 6.71
N ILE A 417 17.84 -19.33 5.62
CA ILE A 417 17.13 -18.05 5.69
C ILE A 417 15.69 -18.23 6.21
N THR A 418 15.24 -19.46 6.32
CA THR A 418 13.83 -19.83 6.52
C THR A 418 13.61 -21.01 7.45
N ALA A 419 14.65 -21.39 8.19
CA ALA A 419 14.53 -22.38 9.27
C ALA A 419 14.16 -21.75 10.61
#